data_29ac64b139c93d8fa6d8859febd43b90
#
_entry.id   29ac64b139c93d8fa6d8859febd43b90
#
_cell.length_a   1.000
_cell.length_b   1.000
_cell.length_c   1.000
_cell.angle_alpha   90.00
_cell.angle_beta   90.00
_cell.angle_gamma   90.00
#
_symmetry.space_group_name_H-M   'P 1'
#
loop_
_entity.id
_entity.type
_entity.pdbx_description
1 polymer ?
#
loop_
_entity_poly.entity_id
_entity_poly.type
_entity_poly.pdbx_seq_one_letter_code
_entity_poly.pdbx_strand_id
1 'polypeptide(L)'
;MLQTQELTIRFGGHVAVNAVSCTFQPGTLTAIVGPNGAGKTTYFNLISGQLKATAGEVFLNGSNLTGLSPSARTRAGLGRAFQLTNLFPHLSVLENVRLAVQAAKPGPHLRGLNLWSIWSDHAPLTRRALEILEAVSMMDKQTLPVASLPHGDQRKLEVALLMALDPAVFMFDEPTAGMSADQAPVILNLIRALKNDKTKTILLVEHKMDVVRELADRIIVLHNGSLVADGDPAEVIASPVVQEAYLGVAPQDAFAQDVAPLHPHLPRLPPQGVRSNAQ
;
A
#
# COMPACT_ATOMS: atom_id res chain seq x y z
N MET A 1 -8.48 -14.99 -5.14
CA MET A 1 -9.61 -14.09 -4.90
C MET A 1 -9.76 -13.88 -3.40
N LEU A 2 -9.79 -12.62 -2.93
CA LEU A 2 -10.06 -12.24 -1.53
C LEU A 2 -11.50 -11.75 -1.42
N GLN A 3 -12.21 -12.11 -0.35
CA GLN A 3 -13.59 -11.70 -0.11
C GLN A 3 -13.80 -11.30 1.34
N THR A 4 -14.64 -10.30 1.57
CA THR A 4 -15.22 -9.98 2.87
C THR A 4 -16.74 -10.11 2.77
N GLN A 5 -17.37 -10.64 3.83
CA GLN A 5 -18.82 -10.80 3.92
C GLN A 5 -19.31 -10.17 5.21
N GLU A 6 -20.11 -9.12 5.09
CA GLU A 6 -20.73 -8.37 6.20
C GLU A 6 -19.76 -8.01 7.32
N LEU A 7 -18.50 -7.71 6.96
CA LEU A 7 -17.43 -7.49 7.92
C LEU A 7 -17.72 -6.29 8.80
N THR A 8 -17.79 -6.53 10.10
CA THR A 8 -18.23 -5.52 11.08
C THR A 8 -17.32 -5.50 12.30
N ILE A 9 -17.02 -4.30 12.80
CA ILE A 9 -16.37 -4.11 14.10
C ILE A 9 -17.01 -2.95 14.86
N ARG A 10 -17.22 -3.18 16.17
CA ARG A 10 -17.74 -2.21 17.12
C ARG A 10 -16.73 -2.00 18.24
N PHE A 11 -16.53 -0.75 18.61
CA PHE A 11 -15.76 -0.34 19.78
C PHE A 11 -16.71 0.33 20.77
N GLY A 12 -17.14 -0.42 21.78
CA GLY A 12 -18.22 0.06 22.65
C GLY A 12 -19.50 0.36 21.86
N GLY A 13 -20.00 1.59 21.93
CA GLY A 13 -21.19 2.04 21.19
C GLY A 13 -20.92 2.48 19.75
N HIS A 14 -19.64 2.61 19.33
CA HIS A 14 -19.27 3.10 18.00
C HIS A 14 -19.06 1.94 17.02
N VAL A 15 -19.67 2.01 15.84
CA VAL A 15 -19.48 1.07 14.73
C VAL A 15 -18.47 1.66 13.77
N ALA A 16 -17.24 1.15 13.79
CA ALA A 16 -16.15 1.68 12.95
C ALA A 16 -16.12 1.07 11.55
N VAL A 17 -16.62 -0.16 11.38
CA VAL A 17 -16.90 -0.80 10.08
C VAL A 17 -18.22 -1.54 10.21
N ASN A 18 -19.12 -1.36 9.26
CA ASN A 18 -20.49 -1.81 9.32
C ASN A 18 -20.87 -2.63 8.07
N ALA A 19 -20.95 -3.94 8.23
CA ALA A 19 -21.42 -4.91 7.24
C ALA A 19 -20.79 -4.74 5.84
N VAL A 20 -19.46 -4.49 5.77
CA VAL A 20 -18.78 -4.28 4.50
C VAL A 20 -18.53 -5.62 3.81
N SER A 21 -19.13 -5.78 2.61
CA SER A 21 -18.96 -6.94 1.73
C SER A 21 -18.31 -6.51 0.44
N CYS A 22 -17.15 -7.10 0.12
CA CYS A 22 -16.38 -6.82 -1.10
C CYS A 22 -15.73 -8.09 -1.62
N THR A 23 -15.58 -8.17 -2.95
CA THR A 23 -14.79 -9.21 -3.61
C THR A 23 -13.64 -8.56 -4.37
N PHE A 24 -12.41 -8.98 -4.10
CA PHE A 24 -11.20 -8.48 -4.75
C PHE A 24 -10.63 -9.56 -5.68
N GLN A 25 -10.61 -9.26 -6.97
CA GLN A 25 -10.19 -10.22 -8.00
C GLN A 25 -8.66 -10.26 -8.16
N PRO A 26 -8.08 -11.42 -8.51
CA PRO A 26 -6.71 -11.47 -8.99
C PRO A 26 -6.52 -10.62 -10.25
N GLY A 27 -5.32 -10.06 -10.41
CA GLY A 27 -4.97 -9.19 -11.54
C GLY A 27 -5.51 -7.77 -11.44
N THR A 28 -6.14 -7.39 -10.32
CA THR A 28 -6.68 -6.04 -10.11
C THR A 28 -6.03 -5.32 -8.94
N LEU A 29 -5.86 -4.01 -9.09
CA LEU A 29 -5.53 -3.09 -8.02
C LEU A 29 -6.80 -2.34 -7.61
N THR A 30 -7.28 -2.60 -6.39
CA THR A 30 -8.42 -1.91 -5.82
C THR A 30 -7.94 -0.86 -4.82
N ALA A 31 -8.25 0.41 -5.08
CA ALA A 31 -8.02 1.48 -4.11
C ALA A 31 -9.20 1.57 -3.12
N ILE A 32 -8.87 1.74 -1.85
CA ILE A 32 -9.83 1.97 -0.77
C ILE A 32 -9.68 3.42 -0.33
N VAL A 33 -10.69 4.21 -0.61
CA VAL A 33 -10.68 5.65 -0.37
C VAL A 33 -11.81 6.06 0.56
N GLY A 34 -11.79 7.31 1.04
CA GLY A 34 -12.79 7.86 1.94
C GLY A 34 -12.17 8.90 2.87
N PRO A 35 -12.97 9.75 3.51
CA PRO A 35 -12.49 10.79 4.43
C PRO A 35 -11.77 10.21 5.65
N ASN A 36 -11.12 11.08 6.42
CA ASN A 36 -10.53 10.68 7.69
C ASN A 36 -11.63 10.18 8.63
N GLY A 37 -11.36 9.06 9.32
CA GLY A 37 -12.37 8.42 10.17
C GLY A 37 -13.39 7.53 9.44
N ALA A 38 -13.33 7.40 8.10
CA ALA A 38 -14.25 6.57 7.32
C ALA A 38 -14.17 5.06 7.61
N GLY A 39 -13.16 4.60 8.37
CA GLY A 39 -12.99 3.18 8.69
C GLY A 39 -11.98 2.43 7.80
N LYS A 40 -11.26 3.11 6.88
CA LYS A 40 -10.32 2.48 5.93
C LYS A 40 -9.27 1.61 6.62
N THR A 41 -8.48 2.18 7.50
CA THR A 41 -7.42 1.46 8.24
C THR A 41 -8.03 0.38 9.15
N THR A 42 -9.21 0.63 9.72
CA THR A 42 -9.93 -0.38 10.52
C THR A 42 -10.35 -1.57 9.66
N TYR A 43 -10.89 -1.32 8.48
CA TYR A 43 -11.24 -2.37 7.51
C TYR A 43 -10.00 -3.17 7.06
N PHE A 44 -8.89 -2.49 6.77
CA PHE A 44 -7.61 -3.14 6.49
C PHE A 44 -7.11 -4.01 7.65
N ASN A 45 -7.26 -3.52 8.89
CA ASN A 45 -6.90 -4.26 10.10
C ASN A 45 -7.77 -5.52 10.30
N LEU A 46 -9.04 -5.47 9.92
CA LEU A 46 -9.93 -6.63 9.93
C LEU A 46 -9.51 -7.66 8.89
N ILE A 47 -9.23 -7.25 7.65
CA ILE A 47 -8.77 -8.14 6.58
C ILE A 47 -7.44 -8.79 6.94
N SER A 48 -6.48 -8.03 7.46
CA SER A 48 -5.15 -8.55 7.84
C SER A 48 -5.14 -9.35 9.16
N GLY A 49 -6.25 -9.31 9.94
CA GLY A 49 -6.38 -10.01 11.22
C GLY A 49 -5.73 -9.30 12.40
N GLN A 50 -5.30 -8.04 12.24
CA GLN A 50 -4.80 -7.19 13.34
C GLN A 50 -5.92 -6.83 14.32
N LEU A 51 -7.14 -6.71 13.81
CA LEU A 51 -8.34 -6.57 14.60
C LEU A 51 -9.25 -7.79 14.39
N LYS A 52 -9.91 -8.21 15.47
CA LYS A 52 -10.88 -9.28 15.41
C LYS A 52 -12.25 -8.67 15.07
N ALA A 53 -12.91 -9.19 14.05
CA ALA A 53 -14.25 -8.77 13.68
C ALA A 53 -15.27 -9.10 14.79
N THR A 54 -16.25 -8.22 14.97
CA THR A 54 -17.41 -8.48 15.82
C THR A 54 -18.42 -9.39 15.11
N ALA A 55 -18.54 -9.24 13.78
CA ALA A 55 -19.35 -10.07 12.90
C ALA A 55 -18.79 -10.07 11.47
N GLY A 56 -19.26 -11.00 10.66
CA GLY A 56 -18.83 -11.15 9.27
C GLY A 56 -17.54 -11.96 9.14
N GLU A 57 -17.14 -12.19 7.88
CA GLU A 57 -16.10 -13.16 7.57
C GLU A 57 -15.13 -12.64 6.48
N VAL A 58 -13.92 -13.20 6.50
CA VAL A 58 -12.87 -12.95 5.49
C VAL A 58 -12.47 -14.28 4.88
N PHE A 59 -12.48 -14.34 3.54
CA PHE A 59 -12.09 -15.53 2.78
C PHE A 59 -10.95 -15.22 1.82
N LEU A 60 -10.03 -16.17 1.67
CA LEU A 60 -9.02 -16.15 0.62
C LEU A 60 -9.07 -17.47 -0.16
N ASN A 61 -9.34 -17.40 -1.46
CA ASN A 61 -9.49 -18.56 -2.34
C ASN A 61 -10.46 -19.61 -1.78
N GLY A 62 -11.58 -19.18 -1.19
CA GLY A 62 -12.59 -20.04 -0.57
C GLY A 62 -12.27 -20.52 0.84
N SER A 63 -11.05 -20.28 1.34
CA SER A 63 -10.67 -20.62 2.71
C SER A 63 -11.03 -19.51 3.68
N ASN A 64 -11.74 -19.83 4.76
CA ASN A 64 -12.11 -18.86 5.80
C ASN A 64 -10.88 -18.49 6.65
N LEU A 65 -10.53 -17.21 6.68
CA LEU A 65 -9.41 -16.65 7.44
C LEU A 65 -9.84 -15.96 8.74
N THR A 66 -11.13 -15.82 9.01
CA THR A 66 -11.69 -14.94 10.05
C THR A 66 -11.09 -15.19 11.44
N GLY A 67 -10.96 -16.44 11.85
CA GLY A 67 -10.39 -16.83 13.14
C GLY A 67 -8.86 -16.89 13.18
N LEU A 68 -8.16 -16.67 12.05
CA LEU A 68 -6.73 -16.83 11.97
C LEU A 68 -5.98 -15.59 12.49
N SER A 69 -4.85 -15.82 13.16
CA SER A 69 -3.92 -14.76 13.56
C SER A 69 -3.29 -14.06 12.33
N PRO A 70 -2.76 -12.84 12.45
CA PRO A 70 -2.07 -12.15 11.37
C PRO A 70 -0.99 -12.99 10.70
N SER A 71 -0.15 -13.67 11.49
CA SER A 71 0.91 -14.53 10.98
C SER A 71 0.38 -15.76 10.21
N ALA A 72 -0.77 -16.31 10.63
CA ALA A 72 -1.42 -17.40 9.91
C ALA A 72 -2.03 -16.92 8.58
N ARG A 73 -2.62 -15.71 8.55
CA ARG A 73 -3.11 -15.09 7.31
C ARG A 73 -1.96 -14.78 6.34
N THR A 74 -0.80 -14.35 6.84
CA THR A 74 0.40 -14.16 6.01
C THR A 74 0.84 -15.48 5.38
N ARG A 75 0.90 -16.57 6.16
CA ARG A 75 1.19 -17.91 5.61
C ARG A 75 0.14 -18.42 4.62
N ALA A 76 -1.11 -17.97 4.75
CA ALA A 76 -2.17 -18.27 3.79
C ALA A 76 -2.05 -17.45 2.49
N GLY A 77 -1.12 -16.49 2.41
CA GLY A 77 -0.88 -15.68 1.22
C GLY A 77 -1.44 -14.25 1.26
N LEU A 78 -1.75 -13.71 2.46
CA LEU A 78 -2.19 -12.34 2.63
C LEU A 78 -1.05 -11.51 3.24
N GLY A 79 -0.36 -10.70 2.44
CA GLY A 79 0.74 -9.85 2.88
C GLY A 79 0.34 -8.39 3.04
N ARG A 80 0.80 -7.74 4.11
CA ARG A 80 0.59 -6.31 4.37
C ARG A 80 1.91 -5.61 4.62
N ALA A 81 2.17 -4.51 3.88
CA ALA A 81 3.28 -3.61 4.14
C ALA A 81 2.95 -2.65 5.30
N PHE A 82 3.99 -2.10 5.92
CA PHE A 82 3.94 -1.04 6.93
C PHE A 82 3.37 -1.42 8.31
N GLN A 83 3.15 -2.71 8.57
CA GLN A 83 2.86 -3.21 9.91
C GLN A 83 3.82 -4.32 10.39
N LEU A 84 4.73 -4.74 9.53
CA LEU A 84 5.83 -5.63 9.92
C LEU A 84 6.95 -4.79 10.53
N THR A 85 6.71 -4.20 11.69
CA THR A 85 7.75 -3.56 12.53
C THR A 85 8.77 -4.56 13.07
N ASN A 86 8.78 -5.78 12.57
CA ASN A 86 9.73 -6.84 12.93
C ASN A 86 10.93 -6.86 11.97
N LEU A 87 11.46 -5.67 11.66
CA LEU A 87 12.80 -5.57 11.10
C LEU A 87 13.80 -6.04 12.16
N PHE A 88 14.76 -6.83 11.74
CA PHE A 88 15.91 -7.18 12.60
C PHE A 88 16.92 -6.02 12.57
N PRO A 89 16.88 -5.09 13.55
CA PRO A 89 17.58 -3.80 13.44
C PRO A 89 19.11 -3.94 13.38
N HIS A 90 19.64 -5.00 13.95
CA HIS A 90 21.09 -5.28 13.99
C HIS A 90 21.59 -6.10 12.81
N LEU A 91 20.70 -6.70 12.02
CA LEU A 91 21.06 -7.37 10.78
C LEU A 91 21.16 -6.36 9.63
N SER A 92 21.94 -6.70 8.61
CA SER A 92 22.03 -5.92 7.39
C SER A 92 20.70 -5.93 6.62
N VAL A 93 20.53 -4.95 5.74
CA VAL A 93 19.41 -4.87 4.80
C VAL A 93 19.28 -6.16 3.99
N LEU A 94 20.41 -6.66 3.45
CA LEU A 94 20.43 -7.91 2.68
C LEU A 94 19.97 -9.12 3.52
N GLU A 95 20.46 -9.24 4.77
CA GLU A 95 20.07 -10.35 5.64
C GLU A 95 18.58 -10.34 5.99
N ASN A 96 17.99 -9.15 6.22
CA ASN A 96 16.55 -9.02 6.44
C ASN A 96 15.75 -9.54 5.23
N VAL A 97 16.11 -9.11 4.01
CA VAL A 97 15.41 -9.56 2.79
C VAL A 97 15.65 -11.05 2.53
N ARG A 98 16.86 -11.55 2.75
CA ARG A 98 17.18 -12.97 2.60
C ARG A 98 16.35 -13.86 3.54
N LEU A 99 16.19 -13.44 4.81
CA LEU A 99 15.33 -14.14 5.76
C LEU A 99 13.87 -14.18 5.31
N ALA A 100 13.35 -13.09 4.75
CA ALA A 100 12.00 -13.05 4.20
C ALA A 100 11.84 -13.98 2.99
N VAL A 101 12.81 -13.99 2.06
CA VAL A 101 12.83 -14.94 0.92
C VAL A 101 12.86 -16.40 1.42
N GLN A 102 13.62 -16.67 2.48
CA GLN A 102 13.68 -18.00 3.08
C GLN A 102 12.33 -18.40 3.71
N ALA A 103 11.66 -17.47 4.39
CA ALA A 103 10.37 -17.71 5.04
C ALA A 103 9.22 -17.95 4.04
N ALA A 104 9.32 -17.37 2.83
CA ALA A 104 8.33 -17.53 1.78
C ALA A 104 8.28 -18.95 1.17
N LYS A 105 9.39 -19.69 1.23
CA LYS A 105 9.47 -21.04 0.65
C LYS A 105 9.01 -22.06 1.70
N PRO A 106 7.84 -22.71 1.52
CA PRO A 106 7.49 -23.87 2.32
C PRO A 106 8.43 -25.03 1.91
N GLY A 107 9.54 -25.16 2.61
CA GLY A 107 10.49 -26.22 2.36
C GLY A 107 10.58 -27.15 3.57
N PRO A 108 11.04 -28.39 3.39
CA PRO A 108 11.24 -29.37 4.47
C PRO A 108 12.36 -28.94 5.44
N HIS A 109 12.84 -27.71 5.35
CA HIS A 109 13.99 -27.19 6.07
C HIS A 109 13.82 -27.11 7.59
N LEU A 110 12.61 -27.32 8.11
CA LEU A 110 12.37 -27.46 9.56
C LEU A 110 12.40 -28.92 10.04
N ARG A 111 12.51 -29.92 9.13
CA ARG A 111 12.58 -31.36 9.51
C ARG A 111 13.98 -31.91 9.66
N GLY A 112 15.00 -31.14 9.35
CA GLY A 112 16.38 -31.48 9.60
C GLY A 112 17.14 -30.19 9.86
N LEU A 113 17.35 -29.86 11.12
CA LEU A 113 18.36 -28.88 11.52
C LEU A 113 19.69 -29.38 11.01
N ASN A 114 20.01 -29.05 9.76
CA ASN A 114 21.36 -29.25 9.23
C ASN A 114 22.22 -28.14 9.86
N LEU A 115 22.60 -28.37 11.13
CA LEU A 115 23.42 -27.46 11.93
C LEU A 115 24.78 -27.16 11.30
N TRP A 116 25.10 -27.84 10.19
CA TRP A 116 26.34 -27.72 9.44
C TRP A 116 26.18 -26.94 8.12
N SER A 117 24.96 -26.53 7.75
CA SER A 117 24.77 -25.69 6.59
C SER A 117 25.14 -24.25 6.94
N ILE A 118 26.30 -23.82 6.47
CA ILE A 118 26.77 -22.44 6.60
C ILE A 118 25.80 -21.56 5.80
N TRP A 119 25.39 -20.42 6.33
CA TRP A 119 24.45 -19.48 5.72
C TRP A 119 24.85 -19.01 4.30
N SER A 120 26.15 -19.09 3.96
CA SER A 120 26.71 -18.79 2.64
C SER A 120 26.28 -19.79 1.54
N ASP A 121 25.81 -20.97 1.87
CA ASP A 121 25.48 -22.03 0.90
C ASP A 121 24.13 -21.82 0.19
N HIS A 122 23.44 -20.72 0.51
CA HIS A 122 22.13 -20.42 -0.06
C HIS A 122 22.20 -19.37 -1.18
N ALA A 123 23.10 -19.55 -2.15
CA ALA A 123 23.27 -18.66 -3.31
C ALA A 123 21.93 -18.28 -4.02
N PRO A 124 20.93 -19.18 -4.18
CA PRO A 124 19.65 -18.81 -4.77
C PRO A 124 18.84 -17.82 -3.92
N LEU A 125 18.89 -17.93 -2.58
CA LEU A 125 18.19 -17.01 -1.68
C LEU A 125 18.83 -15.62 -1.73
N THR A 126 20.16 -15.58 -1.70
CA THR A 126 20.93 -14.33 -1.78
C THR A 126 20.70 -13.64 -3.13
N ARG A 127 20.70 -14.37 -4.24
CA ARG A 127 20.41 -13.82 -5.57
C ARG A 127 19.02 -13.18 -5.59
N ARG A 128 18.00 -13.90 -5.11
CA ARG A 128 16.64 -13.37 -5.06
C ARG A 128 16.53 -12.13 -4.16
N ALA A 129 17.23 -12.11 -3.04
CA ALA A 129 17.27 -10.95 -2.16
C ALA A 129 17.92 -9.72 -2.85
N LEU A 130 19.01 -9.92 -3.60
CA LEU A 130 19.65 -8.85 -4.35
C LEU A 130 18.76 -8.31 -5.49
N GLU A 131 18.07 -9.17 -6.24
CA GLU A 131 17.08 -8.75 -7.26
C GLU A 131 15.99 -7.86 -6.64
N ILE A 132 15.50 -8.21 -5.46
CA ILE A 132 14.50 -7.41 -4.75
C ILE A 132 15.10 -6.08 -4.29
N LEU A 133 16.32 -6.07 -3.76
CA LEU A 133 17.00 -4.84 -3.33
C LEU A 133 17.28 -3.90 -4.50
N GLU A 134 17.61 -4.42 -5.66
CA GLU A 134 17.75 -3.65 -6.90
C GLU A 134 16.41 -3.00 -7.28
N ALA A 135 15.32 -3.76 -7.26
CA ALA A 135 13.98 -3.27 -7.58
C ALA A 135 13.53 -2.12 -6.67
N VAL A 136 13.89 -2.15 -5.37
CA VAL A 136 13.58 -1.07 -4.40
C VAL A 136 14.66 0.03 -4.34
N SER A 137 15.68 -0.01 -5.22
CA SER A 137 16.80 0.94 -5.25
C SER A 137 17.52 1.04 -3.90
N MET A 138 17.94 -0.11 -3.35
CA MET A 138 18.66 -0.21 -2.06
C MET A 138 19.96 -1.03 -2.14
N MET A 139 20.49 -1.27 -3.34
CA MET A 139 21.74 -2.03 -3.53
C MET A 139 22.94 -1.38 -2.83
N ASP A 140 23.02 -0.06 -2.81
CA ASP A 140 24.06 0.73 -2.14
C ASP A 140 24.04 0.60 -0.61
N LYS A 141 22.91 0.15 -0.05
CA LYS A 141 22.67 0.04 1.41
C LYS A 141 22.61 -1.41 1.91
N GLN A 142 22.89 -2.39 1.03
CA GLN A 142 22.70 -3.81 1.33
C GLN A 142 23.45 -4.31 2.57
N THR A 143 24.62 -3.71 2.87
CA THR A 143 25.46 -4.09 4.01
C THR A 143 25.20 -3.28 5.29
N LEU A 144 24.41 -2.20 5.20
CA LEU A 144 24.12 -1.35 6.35
C LEU A 144 23.17 -2.07 7.31
N PRO A 145 23.37 -1.89 8.64
CA PRO A 145 22.39 -2.36 9.61
C PRO A 145 21.09 -1.56 9.47
N VAL A 146 19.94 -2.24 9.59
CA VAL A 146 18.63 -1.61 9.39
C VAL A 146 18.39 -0.45 10.35
N ALA A 147 18.92 -0.53 11.58
CA ALA A 147 18.81 0.55 12.57
C ALA A 147 19.41 1.89 12.10
N SER A 148 20.35 1.87 11.14
CA SER A 148 20.99 3.08 10.61
C SER A 148 20.23 3.72 9.43
N LEU A 149 19.16 3.08 8.94
CA LEU A 149 18.42 3.57 7.78
C LEU A 149 17.54 4.77 8.12
N PRO A 150 17.51 5.80 7.26
CA PRO A 150 16.49 6.84 7.30
C PRO A 150 15.09 6.25 7.12
N HIS A 151 14.06 6.95 7.59
CA HIS A 151 12.68 6.48 7.58
C HIS A 151 12.19 6.06 6.17
N GLY A 152 12.49 6.86 5.14
CA GLY A 152 12.10 6.52 3.76
C GLY A 152 12.73 5.22 3.25
N ASP A 153 13.98 4.91 3.65
CA ASP A 153 14.64 3.65 3.28
C ASP A 153 14.09 2.47 4.10
N GLN A 154 13.69 2.70 5.35
CA GLN A 154 12.96 1.67 6.12
C GLN A 154 11.65 1.30 5.42
N ARG A 155 10.91 2.29 4.88
CA ARG A 155 9.70 2.04 4.07
C ARG A 155 9.99 1.22 2.80
N LYS A 156 11.07 1.54 2.07
CA LYS A 156 11.49 0.73 0.93
C LYS A 156 11.81 -0.70 1.34
N LEU A 157 12.49 -0.89 2.46
CA LEU A 157 12.82 -2.22 2.99
C LEU A 157 11.55 -3.00 3.38
N GLU A 158 10.55 -2.37 4.00
CA GLU A 158 9.27 -3.02 4.30
C GLU A 158 8.56 -3.53 3.03
N VAL A 159 8.59 -2.75 1.94
CA VAL A 159 8.09 -3.21 0.62
C VAL A 159 8.93 -4.36 0.09
N ALA A 160 10.26 -4.29 0.21
CA ALA A 160 11.16 -5.37 -0.20
C ALA A 160 10.85 -6.68 0.54
N LEU A 161 10.59 -6.62 1.86
CA LEU A 161 10.20 -7.79 2.65
C LEU A 161 8.87 -8.37 2.18
N LEU A 162 7.89 -7.50 1.87
CA LEU A 162 6.61 -7.94 1.33
C LEU A 162 6.77 -8.61 -0.04
N MET A 163 7.60 -8.05 -0.92
CA MET A 163 7.95 -8.67 -2.21
C MET A 163 8.67 -10.02 -2.03
N ALA A 164 9.53 -10.13 -1.01
CA ALA A 164 10.24 -11.35 -0.69
C ALA A 164 9.30 -12.47 -0.22
N LEU A 165 8.23 -12.14 0.49
CA LEU A 165 7.20 -13.07 0.93
C LEU A 165 6.31 -13.54 -0.21
N ASP A 166 6.24 -12.80 -1.31
CA ASP A 166 5.49 -13.10 -2.54
C ASP A 166 4.03 -13.56 -2.29
N PRO A 167 3.22 -12.81 -1.55
CA PRO A 167 1.86 -13.22 -1.22
C PRO A 167 0.94 -13.21 -2.43
N ALA A 168 -0.22 -13.90 -2.33
CA ALA A 168 -1.30 -13.82 -3.33
C ALA A 168 -2.03 -12.47 -3.28
N VAL A 169 -2.11 -11.87 -2.08
CA VAL A 169 -2.73 -10.56 -1.84
C VAL A 169 -1.72 -9.61 -1.24
N PHE A 170 -1.47 -8.50 -1.91
CA PHE A 170 -0.64 -7.39 -1.43
C PHE A 170 -1.55 -6.30 -0.86
N MET A 171 -1.28 -5.88 0.36
CA MET A 171 -2.01 -4.81 1.04
C MET A 171 -1.06 -3.66 1.39
N PHE A 172 -1.32 -2.49 0.82
CA PHE A 172 -0.55 -1.25 1.07
C PHE A 172 -1.44 -0.20 1.76
N ASP A 173 -1.00 0.28 2.90
CA ASP A 173 -1.69 1.31 3.69
C ASP A 173 -0.86 2.59 3.66
N GLU A 174 -1.26 3.56 2.83
CA GLU A 174 -0.56 4.83 2.59
C GLU A 174 0.95 4.65 2.31
N PRO A 175 1.32 3.91 1.25
CA PRO A 175 2.70 3.46 1.04
C PRO A 175 3.71 4.59 0.84
N THR A 176 3.26 5.77 0.44
CA THR A 176 4.11 6.94 0.22
C THR A 176 4.07 7.97 1.35
N ALA A 177 3.32 7.71 2.44
CA ALA A 177 3.23 8.64 3.57
C ALA A 177 4.59 8.87 4.24
N GLY A 178 4.95 10.14 4.43
CA GLY A 178 6.22 10.52 5.07
C GLY A 178 7.46 10.32 4.20
N MET A 179 7.31 9.93 2.92
CA MET A 179 8.42 9.84 1.97
C MET A 179 8.66 11.18 1.26
N SER A 180 9.92 11.43 0.90
CA SER A 180 10.29 12.57 0.05
C SER A 180 9.80 12.38 -1.40
N ALA A 181 9.72 13.49 -2.15
CA ALA A 181 9.21 13.49 -3.53
C ALA A 181 10.05 12.62 -4.49
N ASP A 182 11.33 12.42 -4.21
CA ASP A 182 12.23 11.58 -4.99
C ASP A 182 12.12 10.08 -4.64
N GLN A 183 11.67 9.75 -3.44
CA GLN A 183 11.54 8.37 -2.97
C GLN A 183 10.17 7.75 -3.28
N ALA A 184 9.10 8.53 -3.20
CA ALA A 184 7.74 8.05 -3.46
C ALA A 184 7.58 7.36 -4.83
N PRO A 185 8.14 7.87 -5.94
CA PRO A 185 8.03 7.24 -7.25
C PRO A 185 8.59 5.81 -7.30
N VAL A 186 9.61 5.48 -6.51
CA VAL A 186 10.17 4.12 -6.44
C VAL A 186 9.09 3.13 -5.99
N ILE A 187 8.37 3.46 -4.93
CA ILE A 187 7.29 2.60 -4.38
C ILE A 187 6.11 2.50 -5.35
N LEU A 188 5.70 3.62 -5.96
CA LEU A 188 4.59 3.62 -6.92
C LEU A 188 4.92 2.79 -8.17
N ASN A 189 6.16 2.87 -8.67
CA ASN A 189 6.64 2.05 -9.78
C ASN A 189 6.65 0.56 -9.43
N LEU A 190 7.02 0.20 -8.20
CA LEU A 190 6.96 -1.19 -7.73
C LEU A 190 5.53 -1.71 -7.67
N ILE A 191 4.59 -0.92 -7.13
CA ILE A 191 3.17 -1.28 -7.08
C ILE A 191 2.63 -1.46 -8.50
N ARG A 192 3.02 -0.56 -9.43
CA ARG A 192 2.68 -0.68 -10.85
C ARG A 192 3.26 -1.95 -11.50
N ALA A 193 4.50 -2.30 -11.18
CA ALA A 193 5.12 -3.53 -11.67
C ALA A 193 4.40 -4.78 -11.13
N LEU A 194 4.02 -4.80 -9.84
CA LEU A 194 3.24 -5.89 -9.24
C LEU A 194 1.88 -6.08 -9.91
N LYS A 195 1.25 -5.00 -10.37
CA LYS A 195 -0.04 -5.04 -11.10
C LYS A 195 0.04 -5.81 -12.43
N ASN A 196 1.23 -5.93 -13.03
CA ASN A 196 1.41 -6.70 -14.26
C ASN A 196 1.27 -8.21 -14.03
N ASP A 197 1.50 -8.70 -12.82
CA ASP A 197 1.24 -10.09 -12.45
C ASP A 197 -0.26 -10.31 -12.18
N LYS A 198 -0.94 -10.88 -13.17
CA LYS A 198 -2.39 -11.12 -13.13
C LYS A 198 -2.83 -12.17 -12.10
N THR A 199 -1.90 -12.82 -11.44
CA THR A 199 -2.18 -13.76 -10.33
C THR A 199 -2.31 -13.06 -8.98
N LYS A 200 -1.83 -11.82 -8.87
CA LYS A 200 -1.79 -11.04 -7.64
C LYS A 200 -3.05 -10.17 -7.48
N THR A 201 -3.52 -10.05 -6.27
CA THR A 201 -4.54 -9.07 -5.87
C THR A 201 -3.86 -7.95 -5.11
N ILE A 202 -4.14 -6.69 -5.44
CA ILE A 202 -3.53 -5.54 -4.77
C ILE A 202 -4.62 -4.68 -4.15
N LEU A 203 -4.52 -4.43 -2.85
CA LEU A 203 -5.34 -3.48 -2.11
C LEU A 203 -4.46 -2.30 -1.70
N LEU A 204 -4.94 -1.09 -1.99
CA LEU A 204 -4.25 0.15 -1.71
C LEU A 204 -5.16 1.10 -0.94
N VAL A 205 -4.80 1.47 0.28
CA VAL A 205 -5.40 2.63 0.96
C VAL A 205 -4.57 3.85 0.58
N GLU A 206 -5.21 4.83 -0.02
CA GLU A 206 -4.61 6.10 -0.41
C GLU A 206 -5.62 7.24 -0.30
N HIS A 207 -5.10 8.44 -0.04
CA HIS A 207 -5.88 9.67 -0.01
C HIS A 207 -5.50 10.66 -1.12
N LYS A 208 -4.36 10.45 -1.79
CA LYS A 208 -3.91 11.23 -2.95
C LYS A 208 -4.62 10.72 -4.20
N MET A 209 -5.57 11.50 -4.70
CA MET A 209 -6.42 11.09 -5.81
C MET A 209 -5.68 10.96 -7.14
N ASP A 210 -4.56 11.66 -7.32
CA ASP A 210 -3.66 11.51 -8.47
C ASP A 210 -3.04 10.10 -8.50
N VAL A 211 -2.53 9.61 -7.36
CA VAL A 211 -1.99 8.24 -7.21
C VAL A 211 -3.10 7.20 -7.46
N VAL A 212 -4.30 7.44 -6.91
CA VAL A 212 -5.44 6.54 -7.09
C VAL A 212 -5.85 6.43 -8.56
N ARG A 213 -5.99 7.58 -9.26
CA ARG A 213 -6.33 7.63 -10.69
C ARG A 213 -5.29 6.93 -11.57
N GLU A 214 -4.02 7.03 -11.21
CA GLU A 214 -2.93 6.44 -11.97
C GLU A 214 -2.84 4.92 -11.80
N LEU A 215 -3.08 4.41 -10.61
CA LEU A 215 -2.81 3.01 -10.27
C LEU A 215 -4.05 2.11 -10.24
N ALA A 216 -5.20 2.63 -9.81
CA ALA A 216 -6.36 1.80 -9.52
C ALA A 216 -7.10 1.33 -10.77
N ASP A 217 -7.49 0.06 -10.79
CA ASP A 217 -8.45 -0.50 -11.75
C ASP A 217 -9.88 -0.40 -11.21
N ARG A 218 -10.01 -0.28 -9.88
CA ARG A 218 -11.28 -0.21 -9.16
C ARG A 218 -11.10 0.63 -7.92
N ILE A 219 -12.13 1.39 -7.58
CA ILE A 219 -12.20 2.16 -6.33
C ILE A 219 -13.38 1.67 -5.50
N ILE A 220 -13.15 1.46 -4.21
CA ILE A 220 -14.21 1.36 -3.22
C ILE A 220 -14.12 2.54 -2.27
N VAL A 221 -15.27 3.13 -1.94
CA VAL A 221 -15.37 4.29 -1.06
C VAL A 221 -16.01 3.89 0.25
N LEU A 222 -15.30 4.14 1.34
CA LEU A 222 -15.87 3.99 2.69
C LEU A 222 -16.25 5.36 3.23
N HIS A 223 -17.43 5.44 3.85
CA HIS A 223 -17.90 6.60 4.59
C HIS A 223 -18.64 6.15 5.85
N ASN A 224 -18.27 6.70 7.00
CA ASN A 224 -18.85 6.34 8.30
C ASN A 224 -18.91 4.81 8.53
N GLY A 225 -17.84 4.11 8.18
CA GLY A 225 -17.72 2.65 8.34
C GLY A 225 -18.46 1.81 7.32
N SER A 226 -19.21 2.40 6.38
CA SER A 226 -20.01 1.69 5.38
C SER A 226 -19.45 1.87 3.98
N LEU A 227 -19.66 0.88 3.10
CA LEU A 227 -19.34 0.96 1.68
C LEU A 227 -20.41 1.82 0.98
N VAL A 228 -20.01 2.94 0.37
CA VAL A 228 -20.93 3.87 -0.28
C VAL A 228 -20.79 3.90 -1.81
N ALA A 229 -19.65 3.50 -2.35
CA ALA A 229 -19.44 3.35 -3.79
C ALA A 229 -18.42 2.26 -4.08
N ASP A 230 -18.55 1.63 -5.25
CA ASP A 230 -17.71 0.53 -5.72
C ASP A 230 -17.77 0.45 -7.24
N GLY A 231 -16.67 0.63 -7.94
CA GLY A 231 -16.66 0.58 -9.40
C GLY A 231 -15.42 1.14 -10.07
N ASP A 232 -15.57 1.50 -11.33
CA ASP A 232 -14.54 2.15 -12.15
C ASP A 232 -14.10 3.48 -11.53
N PRO A 233 -12.80 3.80 -11.54
CA PRO A 233 -12.28 5.03 -10.95
C PRO A 233 -12.93 6.30 -11.49
N ALA A 234 -13.15 6.41 -12.80
CA ALA A 234 -13.74 7.60 -13.40
C ALA A 234 -15.21 7.78 -12.99
N GLU A 235 -15.98 6.69 -12.96
CA GLU A 235 -17.39 6.70 -12.57
C GLU A 235 -17.56 7.02 -11.07
N VAL A 236 -16.76 6.37 -10.22
CA VAL A 236 -16.82 6.55 -8.76
C VAL A 236 -16.43 7.97 -8.37
N ILE A 237 -15.35 8.52 -8.96
CA ILE A 237 -14.90 9.89 -8.67
C ILE A 237 -15.91 10.93 -9.14
N ALA A 238 -16.61 10.69 -10.25
CA ALA A 238 -17.65 11.58 -10.77
C ALA A 238 -18.99 11.49 -10.01
N SER A 239 -19.16 10.48 -9.14
CA SER A 239 -20.40 10.24 -8.42
C SER A 239 -20.70 11.36 -7.40
N PRO A 240 -21.90 11.98 -7.43
CA PRO A 240 -22.29 13.02 -6.47
C PRO A 240 -22.17 12.56 -5.00
N VAL A 241 -22.52 11.32 -4.71
CA VAL A 241 -22.44 10.74 -3.36
C VAL A 241 -20.99 10.72 -2.84
N VAL A 242 -20.05 10.42 -3.73
CA VAL A 242 -18.61 10.40 -3.38
C VAL A 242 -18.10 11.83 -3.20
N GLN A 243 -18.50 12.74 -4.07
CA GLN A 243 -18.13 14.15 -3.96
C GLN A 243 -18.65 14.77 -2.68
N GLU A 244 -19.89 14.53 -2.31
CA GLU A 244 -20.47 15.00 -1.05
C GLU A 244 -19.78 14.38 0.17
N ALA A 245 -19.56 13.07 0.15
CA ALA A 245 -18.92 12.33 1.27
C ALA A 245 -17.44 12.71 1.48
N TYR A 246 -16.73 13.04 0.38
CA TYR A 246 -15.29 13.31 0.43
C TYR A 246 -14.96 14.78 0.69
N LEU A 247 -15.80 15.69 0.19
CA LEU A 247 -15.48 17.10 0.06
C LEU A 247 -16.32 18.01 0.95
N GLY A 248 -17.46 17.54 1.45
CA GLY A 248 -18.37 18.38 2.23
C GLY A 248 -18.83 19.65 1.48
N VAL A 249 -18.62 19.72 0.15
CA VAL A 249 -18.85 20.88 -0.73
C VAL A 249 -19.62 20.45 -1.96
N ALA A 250 -20.48 21.32 -2.46
CA ALA A 250 -21.21 21.13 -3.69
C ALA A 250 -20.26 20.89 -4.92
N PRO A 251 -20.70 20.14 -5.95
CA PRO A 251 -19.87 19.47 -6.94
C PRO A 251 -18.91 20.31 -7.81
N GLN A 252 -18.89 21.62 -7.72
CA GLN A 252 -18.15 22.46 -8.66
C GLN A 252 -16.76 22.94 -8.22
N ASP A 253 -16.43 22.93 -6.91
CA ASP A 253 -15.21 23.59 -6.42
C ASP A 253 -14.09 22.66 -5.93
N ALA A 254 -14.32 21.39 -5.82
CA ALA A 254 -13.45 20.49 -5.08
C ALA A 254 -12.25 19.95 -5.86
N PHE A 255 -12.32 19.97 -7.19
CA PHE A 255 -11.20 19.52 -8.04
C PHE A 255 -10.32 20.66 -8.55
N ALA A 256 -10.70 21.92 -8.26
CA ALA A 256 -9.94 23.09 -8.68
C ALA A 256 -8.77 23.45 -7.73
N GLN A 257 -8.76 22.93 -6.50
CA GLN A 257 -7.77 23.34 -5.49
C GLN A 257 -6.45 22.55 -5.53
N ASP A 258 -6.39 21.38 -6.16
CA ASP A 258 -5.17 20.58 -6.28
C ASP A 258 -4.39 20.79 -7.59
N VAL A 259 -4.88 21.66 -8.49
CA VAL A 259 -4.13 22.09 -9.67
C VAL A 259 -3.53 23.46 -9.38
N ALA A 260 -2.49 23.51 -8.57
CA ALA A 260 -1.61 24.68 -8.55
C ALA A 260 -0.95 24.77 -9.94
N PRO A 261 -1.18 25.83 -10.74
CA PRO A 261 -0.49 25.98 -12.00
C PRO A 261 0.99 26.18 -11.70
N LEU A 262 1.82 25.34 -12.31
CA LEU A 262 3.24 25.60 -12.46
C LEU A 262 3.41 26.86 -13.33
N HIS A 263 3.37 28.01 -12.70
CA HIS A 263 3.80 29.24 -13.35
C HIS A 263 5.30 29.39 -13.15
N PRO A 264 6.10 29.37 -14.23
CA PRO A 264 7.45 29.90 -14.17
C PRO A 264 7.34 31.42 -13.96
N HIS A 265 7.92 31.92 -12.89
CA HIS A 265 8.14 33.35 -12.70
C HIS A 265 9.05 33.87 -13.81
N LEU A 266 8.45 34.44 -14.86
CA LEU A 266 9.14 35.35 -15.74
C LEU A 266 9.10 36.76 -15.10
N PRO A 267 10.23 37.42 -14.88
CA PRO A 267 10.26 38.79 -14.37
C PRO A 267 9.66 39.74 -15.43
N ARG A 268 8.67 40.54 -15.03
CA ARG A 268 8.11 41.61 -15.86
C ARG A 268 9.17 42.69 -16.05
N LEU A 269 9.54 42.91 -17.30
CA LEU A 269 10.33 44.08 -17.68
C LEU A 269 9.52 45.36 -17.42
N PRO A 270 10.16 46.47 -16.89
CA PRO A 270 9.47 47.72 -16.68
C PRO A 270 9.11 48.39 -18.02
N PRO A 271 8.01 49.20 -18.10
CA PRO A 271 7.62 49.89 -19.30
C PRO A 271 8.64 50.94 -19.70
N GLN A 272 9.07 50.87 -20.95
CA GLN A 272 9.94 51.89 -21.53
C GLN A 272 9.16 53.22 -21.66
N GLY A 273 9.68 54.24 -20.96
CA GLY A 273 9.15 55.58 -21.02
C GLY A 273 9.25 56.20 -22.43
N VAL A 274 8.11 56.64 -22.92
CA VAL A 274 7.99 57.47 -24.13
C VAL A 274 8.68 58.80 -23.87
N ARG A 275 9.78 59.09 -24.56
CA ARG A 275 10.38 60.44 -24.60
C ARG A 275 9.52 61.30 -25.53
N SER A 276 8.83 62.25 -24.93
CA SER A 276 8.22 63.37 -25.62
C SER A 276 9.32 64.33 -26.02
N ASN A 277 9.53 64.55 -27.31
CA ASN A 277 10.23 65.70 -27.87
C ASN A 277 9.26 66.89 -27.91
N ALA A 278 9.65 67.97 -27.25
CA ALA A 278 9.15 69.28 -27.58
C ALA A 278 10.22 70.32 -27.18
N GLN A 279 10.76 70.99 -28.21
CA GLN A 279 11.48 72.28 -28.29
C GLN A 279 12.81 72.38 -27.56
#